data_6de7120b4454d7ff6d586a8069355824
#
_entry.id   6de7120b4454d7ff6d586a8069355824
#
_cell.length_a   1.000
_cell.length_b   1.000
_cell.length_c   1.000
_cell.angle_alpha   90.00
_cell.angle_beta   90.00
_cell.angle_gamma   90.00
#
_symmetry.space_group_name_H-M   'P 1'
#
loop_
_entity.id
_entity.type
_entity.pdbx_description
1 polymer ?
#
loop_
_entity_poly.entity_id
_entity_poly.type
_entity_poly.pdbx_seq_one_letter_code
_entity_poly.pdbx_strand_id
1 'polypeptide(L)'
;MNKRINFVFGFIVLIFAILVLRLGYLQIAQGSHYKQLIKNDENITVNESVPRGRILDRNGKVLVDNASKMAITYTRNRKTTQQEMLDTAKKLSELIKMDTDKITERDKKDFWVQIHPEKAKRLMKKEQSLLESGNITQEQYDNQQRDKIGKKQLDELSKKDLQVLAIYREMNAGSTLDPQTIKNEDVTEKEYAAVSQQLSKLPGVNTSMDWDRKYPYGDSLRGIFGDVSTSTEGIPKELTEQYLSKGYSRNDRVGKSYLEYQYEDVLKGTKK
;
A
#
# COMPACT_ATOMS: atom_id res chain seq x y z
N MET A 1 52.23 43.53 8.04
CA MET A 1 51.63 42.19 8.31
C MET A 1 50.10 42.28 8.60
N ASN A 2 49.62 43.32 9.28
CA ASN A 2 48.22 43.41 9.74
C ASN A 2 47.15 43.57 8.64
N LYS A 3 47.45 44.25 7.49
CA LYS A 3 46.46 44.49 6.42
C LYS A 3 45.99 43.20 5.75
N ARG A 4 46.86 42.20 5.55
CA ARG A 4 46.52 40.91 4.94
C ARG A 4 45.65 40.04 5.88
N ILE A 5 45.96 40.09 7.18
CA ILE A 5 45.20 39.37 8.22
C ILE A 5 43.79 39.98 8.35
N ASN A 6 43.68 41.31 8.36
CA ASN A 6 42.39 42.00 8.43
C ASN A 6 41.54 41.74 7.20
N PHE A 7 42.13 41.58 6.01
CA PHE A 7 41.41 41.23 4.77
C PHE A 7 40.82 39.79 4.85
N VAL A 8 41.66 38.85 5.30
CA VAL A 8 41.20 37.45 5.47
C VAL A 8 40.10 37.38 6.52
N PHE A 9 40.26 38.10 7.65
CA PHE A 9 39.27 38.16 8.70
C PHE A 9 37.94 38.77 8.19
N GLY A 10 38.02 39.90 7.45
CA GLY A 10 36.84 40.52 6.83
C GLY A 10 36.12 39.58 5.85
N PHE A 11 36.88 38.79 5.07
CA PHE A 11 36.33 37.82 4.15
C PHE A 11 35.59 36.66 4.87
N ILE A 12 36.15 36.16 5.96
CA ILE A 12 35.52 35.14 6.79
C ILE A 12 34.24 35.67 7.42
N VAL A 13 34.26 36.89 7.96
CA VAL A 13 33.06 37.53 8.53
C VAL A 13 31.98 37.73 7.45
N LEU A 14 32.36 38.11 6.24
CA LEU A 14 31.41 38.25 5.12
C LEU A 14 30.74 36.91 4.78
N ILE A 15 31.52 35.82 4.65
CA ILE A 15 30.95 34.48 4.38
C ILE A 15 30.01 34.07 5.50
N PHE A 16 30.42 34.31 6.76
CA PHE A 16 29.55 33.95 7.91
C PHE A 16 28.23 34.75 7.90
N ALA A 17 28.30 36.05 7.59
CA ALA A 17 27.10 36.88 7.45
C ALA A 17 26.18 36.39 6.35
N ILE A 18 26.72 35.96 5.19
CA ILE A 18 25.92 35.36 4.11
C ILE A 18 25.26 34.06 4.57
N LEU A 19 25.94 33.19 5.30
CA LEU A 19 25.39 31.95 5.85
C LEU A 19 24.27 32.22 6.85
N VAL A 20 24.44 33.19 7.74
CA VAL A 20 23.40 33.58 8.71
C VAL A 20 22.14 34.14 7.99
N LEU A 21 22.35 35.02 7.01
CA LEU A 21 21.25 35.57 6.21
C LEU A 21 20.49 34.46 5.42
N ARG A 22 21.23 33.52 4.85
CA ARG A 22 20.64 32.36 4.16
C ARG A 22 19.85 31.46 5.11
N LEU A 23 20.39 31.21 6.30
CA LEU A 23 19.69 30.42 7.33
C LEU A 23 18.41 31.12 7.79
N GLY A 24 18.45 32.43 8.02
CA GLY A 24 17.29 33.24 8.37
C GLY A 24 16.22 33.22 7.27
N TYR A 25 16.63 33.35 6.01
CA TYR A 25 15.72 33.24 4.86
C TYR A 25 15.04 31.85 4.81
N LEU A 26 15.79 30.75 4.98
CA LEU A 26 15.24 29.41 5.01
C LEU A 26 14.25 29.21 6.17
N GLN A 27 14.58 29.73 7.37
CA GLN A 27 13.70 29.61 8.52
C GLN A 27 12.40 30.44 8.39
N ILE A 28 12.49 31.66 7.88
CA ILE A 28 11.34 32.57 7.82
C ILE A 28 10.51 32.35 6.55
N ALA A 29 11.14 32.31 5.38
CA ALA A 29 10.43 32.22 4.12
C ALA A 29 9.99 30.79 3.75
N GLN A 30 10.75 29.78 4.16
CA GLN A 30 10.46 28.37 3.86
C GLN A 30 10.08 27.52 5.08
N GLY A 31 10.11 28.11 6.27
CA GLY A 31 9.83 27.39 7.53
C GLY A 31 8.43 26.78 7.59
N SER A 32 7.43 27.44 7.00
CA SER A 32 6.08 26.90 6.87
C SER A 32 6.01 25.69 5.93
N HIS A 33 6.75 25.73 4.82
CA HIS A 33 6.84 24.62 3.88
C HIS A 33 7.52 23.38 4.49
N TYR A 34 8.65 23.59 5.19
CA TYR A 34 9.32 22.49 5.89
C TYR A 34 8.50 21.95 7.07
N LYS A 35 7.79 22.81 7.82
CA LYS A 35 6.86 22.37 8.87
C LYS A 35 5.69 21.55 8.29
N GLN A 36 5.16 21.92 7.12
CA GLN A 36 4.14 21.12 6.45
C GLN A 36 4.69 19.77 5.97
N LEU A 37 5.92 19.73 5.42
CA LEU A 37 6.56 18.47 5.03
C LEU A 37 6.77 17.54 6.22
N ILE A 38 7.25 18.05 7.34
CA ILE A 38 7.43 17.30 8.60
C ILE A 38 6.07 16.82 9.13
N LYS A 39 5.07 17.71 9.19
CA LYS A 39 3.71 17.37 9.65
C LYS A 39 3.04 16.29 8.79
N ASN A 40 3.29 16.31 7.48
CA ASN A 40 2.82 15.28 6.56
C ASN A 40 3.59 13.96 6.66
N ASP A 41 4.83 13.98 7.16
CA ASP A 41 5.63 12.77 7.42
C ASP A 41 5.37 12.17 8.83
N GLU A 42 5.02 13.00 9.83
CA GLU A 42 4.80 12.58 11.22
C GLU A 42 3.36 12.15 11.53
N ASN A 43 2.37 12.73 10.86
CA ASN A 43 0.97 12.41 11.07
C ASN A 43 0.45 11.51 9.94
N ILE A 44 0.81 10.25 9.96
CA ILE A 44 0.10 9.24 9.17
C ILE A 44 -1.19 8.94 9.94
N THR A 45 -2.29 9.52 9.49
CA THR A 45 -3.62 9.13 9.98
C THR A 45 -3.89 7.73 9.44
N VAL A 46 -3.69 6.72 10.25
CA VAL A 46 -4.07 5.33 9.92
C VAL A 46 -5.59 5.26 10.01
N ASN A 47 -6.26 5.25 8.88
CA ASN A 47 -7.69 5.01 8.83
C ASN A 47 -7.96 3.53 9.13
N GLU A 48 -8.43 3.22 10.32
CA GLU A 48 -8.88 1.86 10.63
C GLU A 48 -10.18 1.54 9.92
N SER A 49 -10.35 0.27 9.54
CA SER A 49 -11.60 -0.24 8.95
C SER A 49 -12.72 -0.17 10.01
N VAL A 50 -13.73 0.64 9.75
CA VAL A 50 -14.85 0.82 10.67
C VAL A 50 -15.99 -0.11 10.27
N PRO A 51 -16.57 -0.89 11.23
CA PRO A 51 -17.75 -1.69 10.97
C PRO A 51 -18.93 -0.87 10.45
N ARG A 52 -19.69 -1.41 9.51
CA ARG A 52 -20.88 -0.76 8.97
C ARG A 52 -22.04 -0.82 9.96
N GLY A 53 -23.00 0.10 9.83
CA GLY A 53 -24.26 0.08 10.55
C GLY A 53 -25.01 -1.25 10.37
N ARG A 54 -25.73 -1.67 11.39
CA ARG A 54 -26.61 -2.84 11.34
C ARG A 54 -27.88 -2.53 10.56
N ILE A 55 -28.45 -3.54 9.90
CA ILE A 55 -29.80 -3.45 9.33
C ILE A 55 -30.76 -4.20 10.26
N LEU A 56 -31.79 -3.53 10.71
CA LEU A 56 -32.78 -4.05 11.66
C LEU A 56 -34.16 -4.13 10.99
N ASP A 57 -35.00 -5.02 11.49
CA ASP A 57 -36.42 -4.99 11.18
C ASP A 57 -37.17 -3.92 12.01
N ARG A 58 -38.47 -3.75 11.77
CA ARG A 58 -39.32 -2.79 12.48
C ARG A 58 -39.42 -3.05 13.99
N ASN A 59 -39.07 -4.24 14.46
CA ASN A 59 -39.10 -4.64 15.88
C ASN A 59 -37.70 -4.54 16.53
N GLY A 60 -36.67 -4.05 15.80
CA GLY A 60 -35.31 -3.96 16.27
C GLY A 60 -34.51 -5.26 16.16
N LYS A 61 -35.04 -6.29 15.47
CA LYS A 61 -34.35 -7.55 15.28
C LYS A 61 -33.28 -7.40 14.19
N VAL A 62 -32.06 -7.89 14.45
CA VAL A 62 -30.91 -7.74 13.56
C VAL A 62 -31.07 -8.65 12.35
N LEU A 63 -31.13 -8.06 11.16
CA LEU A 63 -31.18 -8.73 9.86
C LEU A 63 -29.81 -8.83 9.21
N VAL A 64 -28.98 -7.81 9.36
CA VAL A 64 -27.59 -7.80 8.91
C VAL A 64 -26.71 -7.21 10.02
N ASP A 65 -25.65 -7.94 10.37
CA ASP A 65 -24.64 -7.57 11.36
C ASP A 65 -23.24 -7.58 10.78
N ASN A 66 -22.23 -7.40 11.61
CA ASN A 66 -20.82 -7.56 11.26
C ASN A 66 -20.21 -8.69 12.08
N ALA A 67 -19.39 -9.52 11.46
CA ALA A 67 -18.52 -10.47 12.12
C ALA A 67 -17.09 -9.92 12.10
N SER A 68 -16.49 -9.78 13.28
CA SER A 68 -15.10 -9.33 13.41
C SER A 68 -14.14 -10.44 13.01
N LYS A 69 -13.07 -10.09 12.32
CA LYS A 69 -11.99 -11.00 11.94
C LYS A 69 -10.62 -10.32 12.05
N MET A 70 -9.59 -11.10 12.31
CA MET A 70 -8.21 -10.63 12.34
C MET A 70 -7.72 -10.27 10.94
N ALA A 71 -6.97 -9.19 10.84
CA ALA A 71 -6.35 -8.76 9.59
C ALA A 71 -4.90 -8.36 9.78
N ILE A 72 -4.11 -8.55 8.73
CA ILE A 72 -2.75 -8.06 8.61
C ILE A 72 -2.74 -7.05 7.50
N THR A 73 -2.30 -5.82 7.81
CA THR A 73 -2.31 -4.68 6.89
C THR A 73 -0.89 -4.19 6.64
N TYR A 74 -0.74 -3.45 5.56
CA TYR A 74 0.49 -2.77 5.21
C TYR A 74 0.20 -1.34 4.76
N THR A 75 0.95 -0.38 5.29
CA THR A 75 0.88 1.02 4.88
C THR A 75 2.20 1.43 4.26
N ARG A 76 2.20 1.71 2.96
CA ARG A 76 3.39 2.16 2.25
C ARG A 76 3.66 3.63 2.54
N ASN A 77 4.85 3.95 3.06
CA ASN A 77 5.30 5.32 3.21
C ASN A 77 5.76 5.90 1.86
N ARG A 78 5.74 7.22 1.69
CA ARG A 78 6.19 7.93 0.48
C ARG A 78 7.64 7.64 0.10
N LYS A 79 8.49 7.37 1.06
CA LYS A 79 9.93 7.10 0.87
C LYS A 79 10.25 5.61 0.73
N THR A 80 9.27 4.72 0.89
CA THR A 80 9.50 3.27 0.83
C THR A 80 9.89 2.85 -0.58
N THR A 81 11.04 2.25 -0.70
CA THR A 81 11.56 1.68 -1.95
C THR A 81 10.94 0.32 -2.24
N GLN A 82 10.99 -0.10 -3.51
CA GLN A 82 10.55 -1.45 -3.88
C GLN A 82 11.38 -2.55 -3.20
N GLN A 83 12.68 -2.31 -2.97
CA GLN A 83 13.55 -3.25 -2.29
C GLN A 83 13.17 -3.42 -0.81
N GLU A 84 12.93 -2.32 -0.09
CA GLU A 84 12.46 -2.38 1.30
C GLU A 84 11.13 -3.10 1.43
N MET A 85 10.22 -2.89 0.48
CA MET A 85 8.94 -3.57 0.44
C MET A 85 9.11 -5.08 0.18
N LEU A 86 10.00 -5.46 -0.72
CA LEU A 86 10.35 -6.85 -0.99
C LEU A 86 10.98 -7.54 0.23
N ASP A 87 11.88 -6.85 0.93
CA ASP A 87 12.53 -7.38 2.13
C ASP A 87 11.54 -7.54 3.29
N THR A 88 10.58 -6.63 3.40
CA THR A 88 9.46 -6.75 4.35
C THR A 88 8.55 -7.93 3.98
N ALA A 89 8.22 -8.11 2.69
CA ALA A 89 7.43 -9.25 2.21
C ALA A 89 8.12 -10.59 2.48
N LYS A 90 9.45 -10.67 2.31
CA LYS A 90 10.24 -11.87 2.65
C LYS A 90 10.14 -12.22 4.12
N LYS A 91 10.32 -11.24 5.02
CA LYS A 91 10.19 -11.47 6.48
C LYS A 91 8.76 -11.87 6.85
N LEU A 92 7.76 -11.22 6.27
CA LEU A 92 6.36 -11.52 6.55
C LEU A 92 5.98 -12.93 6.07
N SER A 93 6.53 -13.41 4.94
CA SER A 93 6.30 -14.76 4.41
C SER A 93 6.80 -15.90 5.34
N GLU A 94 7.63 -15.56 6.32
CA GLU A 94 8.06 -16.52 7.34
C GLU A 94 7.06 -16.66 8.50
N LEU A 95 6.16 -15.69 8.63
CA LEU A 95 5.20 -15.60 9.73
C LEU A 95 3.78 -15.96 9.31
N ILE A 96 3.42 -15.75 8.04
CA ILE A 96 2.07 -16.01 7.52
C ILE A 96 2.11 -16.84 6.25
N LYS A 97 1.01 -17.55 5.99
CA LYS A 97 0.79 -18.29 4.74
C LYS A 97 -0.23 -17.55 3.88
N MET A 98 0.09 -17.37 2.61
CA MET A 98 -0.80 -16.77 1.61
C MET A 98 -1.31 -17.82 0.62
N ASP A 99 -2.51 -17.59 0.11
CA ASP A 99 -2.97 -18.29 -1.07
C ASP A 99 -2.19 -17.80 -2.31
N THR A 100 -1.72 -18.74 -3.11
CA THR A 100 -0.95 -18.48 -4.32
C THR A 100 -1.71 -18.74 -5.62
N ASP A 101 -2.96 -19.18 -5.54
CA ASP A 101 -3.76 -19.56 -6.71
C ASP A 101 -4.14 -18.35 -7.59
N LYS A 102 -4.17 -17.16 -6.99
CA LYS A 102 -4.45 -15.90 -7.70
C LYS A 102 -3.24 -15.28 -8.40
N ILE A 103 -2.06 -15.91 -8.30
CA ILE A 103 -0.83 -15.41 -8.94
C ILE A 103 -0.86 -15.74 -10.43
N THR A 104 -0.83 -14.71 -11.27
CA THR A 104 -0.81 -14.87 -12.72
C THR A 104 0.62 -15.17 -13.23
N GLU A 105 0.72 -15.68 -14.46
CA GLU A 105 2.03 -15.86 -15.12
C GLU A 105 2.76 -14.52 -15.28
N ARG A 106 2.04 -13.45 -15.54
CA ARG A 106 2.58 -12.09 -15.62
C ARG A 106 3.23 -11.67 -14.31
N ASP A 107 2.54 -11.90 -13.17
CA ASP A 107 3.07 -11.57 -11.85
C ASP A 107 4.39 -12.33 -11.58
N LYS A 108 4.46 -13.60 -11.97
CA LYS A 108 5.67 -14.43 -11.82
C LYS A 108 6.82 -13.89 -12.66
N LYS A 109 6.55 -13.46 -13.91
CA LYS A 109 7.56 -12.88 -14.80
C LYS A 109 8.11 -11.57 -14.25
N ASP A 110 7.24 -10.65 -13.86
CA ASP A 110 7.61 -9.36 -13.28
C ASP A 110 8.41 -9.55 -11.96
N PHE A 111 8.00 -10.49 -11.13
CA PHE A 111 8.70 -10.84 -9.90
C PHE A 111 10.08 -11.48 -10.15
N TRP A 112 10.19 -12.38 -11.14
CA TRP A 112 11.47 -12.98 -11.50
C TRP A 112 12.49 -11.92 -11.91
N VAL A 113 12.08 -10.90 -12.68
CA VAL A 113 12.92 -9.75 -13.03
C VAL A 113 13.40 -9.03 -11.78
N GLN A 114 12.51 -8.80 -10.85
CA GLN A 114 12.80 -8.04 -9.62
C GLN A 114 13.80 -8.75 -8.70
N ILE A 115 13.69 -10.08 -8.57
CA ILE A 115 14.62 -10.85 -7.72
C ILE A 115 15.90 -11.28 -8.44
N HIS A 116 15.95 -11.17 -9.77
CA HIS A 116 17.13 -11.50 -10.59
C HIS A 116 17.56 -10.36 -11.53
N PRO A 117 17.81 -9.14 -11.01
CA PRO A 117 18.06 -7.96 -11.86
C PRO A 117 19.24 -8.13 -12.81
N GLU A 118 20.31 -8.78 -12.37
CA GLU A 118 21.49 -9.00 -13.22
C GLU A 118 21.24 -10.02 -14.34
N LYS A 119 20.45 -11.07 -14.08
CA LYS A 119 20.04 -12.02 -15.14
C LYS A 119 19.11 -11.32 -16.14
N ALA A 120 18.15 -10.52 -15.65
CA ALA A 120 17.23 -9.75 -16.48
C ALA A 120 17.97 -8.76 -17.38
N LYS A 121 18.93 -7.99 -16.84
CA LYS A 121 19.78 -7.08 -17.64
C LYS A 121 20.56 -7.81 -18.76
N ARG A 122 21.10 -9.00 -18.47
CA ARG A 122 21.80 -9.80 -19.48
C ARG A 122 20.87 -10.24 -20.62
N LEU A 123 19.64 -10.63 -20.30
CA LEU A 123 18.63 -11.02 -21.30
C LEU A 123 18.20 -9.84 -22.17
N MET A 124 18.23 -8.62 -21.64
CA MET A 124 17.71 -7.41 -22.25
C MET A 124 18.79 -6.46 -22.78
N LYS A 125 20.05 -6.91 -22.89
CA LYS A 125 21.19 -6.04 -23.28
C LYS A 125 20.97 -5.27 -24.58
N LYS A 126 20.35 -5.90 -25.59
CA LYS A 126 20.06 -5.28 -26.88
C LYS A 126 18.91 -4.26 -26.77
N GLU A 127 17.84 -4.65 -26.11
CA GLU A 127 16.64 -3.81 -25.92
C GLU A 127 16.92 -2.62 -25.01
N GLN A 128 17.84 -2.77 -24.07
CA GLN A 128 18.32 -1.67 -23.22
C GLN A 128 18.95 -0.56 -24.07
N SER A 129 19.78 -0.90 -25.04
CA SER A 129 20.36 0.08 -25.97
C SER A 129 19.31 0.75 -26.86
N LEU A 130 18.27 0.02 -27.26
CA LEU A 130 17.15 0.58 -28.02
C LEU A 130 16.30 1.55 -27.18
N LEU A 131 16.10 1.25 -25.91
CA LEU A 131 15.40 2.15 -24.96
C LEU A 131 16.23 3.43 -24.73
N GLU A 132 17.53 3.31 -24.47
CA GLU A 132 18.43 4.44 -24.25
C GLU A 132 18.55 5.35 -25.48
N SER A 133 18.45 4.79 -26.69
CA SER A 133 18.42 5.55 -27.95
C SER A 133 17.04 6.11 -28.31
N GLY A 134 16.01 5.83 -27.51
CA GLY A 134 14.64 6.27 -27.76
C GLY A 134 13.91 5.55 -28.89
N ASN A 135 14.45 4.43 -29.39
CA ASN A 135 13.84 3.64 -30.45
C ASN A 135 12.67 2.78 -30.01
N ILE A 136 12.56 2.51 -28.70
CA ILE A 136 11.41 1.84 -28.07
C ILE A 136 10.97 2.60 -26.82
N THR A 137 9.69 2.46 -26.47
CA THR A 137 9.14 3.03 -25.23
C THR A 137 9.43 2.09 -24.04
N GLN A 138 9.29 2.62 -22.81
CA GLN A 138 9.42 1.82 -21.60
C GLN A 138 8.40 0.66 -21.59
N GLU A 139 7.18 0.90 -22.03
CA GLU A 139 6.15 -0.14 -22.11
C GLU A 139 6.54 -1.27 -23.09
N GLN A 140 7.10 -0.90 -24.26
CA GLN A 140 7.60 -1.88 -25.22
C GLN A 140 8.76 -2.69 -24.64
N TYR A 141 9.67 -2.04 -23.92
CA TYR A 141 10.77 -2.70 -23.24
C TYR A 141 10.26 -3.71 -22.20
N ASP A 142 9.31 -3.31 -21.34
CA ASP A 142 8.73 -4.16 -20.31
C ASP A 142 7.99 -5.37 -20.91
N ASN A 143 7.27 -5.17 -22.02
CA ASN A 143 6.59 -6.25 -22.71
C ASN A 143 7.58 -7.25 -23.33
N GLN A 144 8.62 -6.75 -24.02
CA GLN A 144 9.69 -7.61 -24.58
C GLN A 144 10.45 -8.36 -23.48
N GLN A 145 10.63 -7.75 -22.31
CA GLN A 145 11.23 -8.40 -21.15
C GLN A 145 10.39 -9.59 -20.68
N ARG A 146 9.06 -9.40 -20.55
CA ARG A 146 8.13 -10.50 -20.21
C ARG A 146 8.13 -11.61 -21.23
N ASP A 147 8.21 -11.28 -22.53
CA ASP A 147 8.24 -12.27 -23.62
C ASP A 147 9.49 -13.14 -23.58
N LYS A 148 10.64 -12.58 -23.16
CA LYS A 148 11.89 -13.32 -23.01
C LYS A 148 11.95 -14.23 -21.78
N ILE A 149 11.07 -14.02 -20.80
CA ILE A 149 10.98 -14.86 -19.61
C ILE A 149 10.05 -16.03 -19.92
N GLY A 150 10.65 -17.18 -20.15
CA GLY A 150 9.95 -18.42 -20.47
C GLY A 150 9.82 -19.36 -19.27
N LYS A 151 9.31 -20.56 -19.54
CA LYS A 151 9.08 -21.59 -18.54
C LYS A 151 10.32 -21.91 -17.68
N LYS A 152 11.51 -21.93 -18.28
CA LYS A 152 12.77 -22.20 -17.57
C LYS A 152 13.04 -21.21 -16.44
N GLN A 153 12.76 -19.92 -16.65
CA GLN A 153 12.94 -18.88 -15.63
C GLN A 153 11.85 -18.98 -14.58
N LEU A 154 10.62 -19.31 -14.95
CA LEU A 154 9.53 -19.48 -14.02
C LEU A 154 9.70 -20.70 -13.12
N ASP A 155 10.30 -21.76 -13.61
CA ASP A 155 10.61 -22.98 -12.84
C ASP A 155 11.74 -22.75 -11.80
N GLU A 156 12.49 -21.63 -11.91
CA GLU A 156 13.45 -21.21 -10.86
C GLU A 156 12.75 -20.68 -9.59
N LEU A 157 11.48 -20.26 -9.69
CA LEU A 157 10.72 -19.74 -8.54
C LEU A 157 10.30 -20.86 -7.60
N SER A 158 10.82 -20.84 -6.39
CA SER A 158 10.45 -21.77 -5.34
C SER A 158 9.04 -21.49 -4.77
N LYS A 159 8.48 -22.46 -4.03
CA LYS A 159 7.23 -22.24 -3.31
C LYS A 159 7.33 -21.07 -2.31
N LYS A 160 8.52 -20.85 -1.74
CA LYS A 160 8.76 -19.72 -0.83
C LYS A 160 8.72 -18.39 -1.61
N ASP A 161 9.28 -18.35 -2.81
CA ASP A 161 9.23 -17.16 -3.67
C ASP A 161 7.79 -16.81 -4.07
N LEU A 162 6.95 -17.81 -4.33
CA LEU A 162 5.53 -17.60 -4.61
C LEU A 162 4.77 -17.03 -3.40
N GLN A 163 5.12 -17.44 -2.16
CA GLN A 163 4.56 -16.84 -0.94
C GLN A 163 4.97 -15.36 -0.80
N VAL A 164 6.25 -15.06 -1.05
CA VAL A 164 6.75 -13.68 -1.06
C VAL A 164 6.05 -12.85 -2.13
N LEU A 165 5.89 -13.40 -3.33
CA LEU A 165 5.19 -12.74 -4.43
C LEU A 165 3.72 -12.44 -4.07
N ALA A 166 3.00 -13.38 -3.47
CA ALA A 166 1.61 -13.17 -3.05
C ALA A 166 1.49 -11.98 -2.09
N ILE A 167 2.36 -11.93 -1.07
CA ILE A 167 2.42 -10.82 -0.10
C ILE A 167 2.80 -9.51 -0.79
N TYR A 168 3.88 -9.53 -1.57
CA TYR A 168 4.39 -8.35 -2.25
C TYR A 168 3.35 -7.72 -3.20
N ARG A 169 2.59 -8.55 -3.90
CA ARG A 169 1.51 -8.11 -4.79
C ARG A 169 0.43 -7.35 -4.02
N GLU A 170 -0.04 -7.89 -2.89
CA GLU A 170 -1.03 -7.22 -2.06
C GLU A 170 -0.47 -5.90 -1.45
N MET A 171 0.79 -5.90 -1.01
CA MET A 171 1.46 -4.68 -0.53
C MET A 171 1.54 -3.60 -1.62
N ASN A 172 1.77 -4.00 -2.88
CA ASN A 172 1.91 -3.08 -4.01
C ASN A 172 0.56 -2.59 -4.58
N ALA A 173 -0.52 -3.28 -4.31
CA ALA A 173 -1.87 -2.89 -4.75
C ALA A 173 -2.39 -1.65 -4.00
N GLY A 174 -1.90 -1.40 -2.78
CA GLY A 174 -2.31 -0.29 -1.95
C GLY A 174 -1.78 1.07 -2.40
N SER A 175 -2.57 2.11 -2.12
CA SER A 175 -2.15 3.51 -2.29
C SER A 175 -1.12 3.91 -1.22
N THR A 176 -0.30 4.93 -1.52
CA THR A 176 0.65 5.47 -0.54
C THR A 176 -0.09 6.13 0.61
N LEU A 177 0.31 5.83 1.85
CA LEU A 177 -0.25 6.29 3.12
C LEU A 177 -1.63 5.71 3.47
N ASP A 178 -2.25 4.92 2.61
CA ASP A 178 -3.48 4.20 2.93
C ASP A 178 -3.16 2.76 3.37
N PRO A 179 -3.75 2.26 4.48
CA PRO A 179 -3.61 0.87 4.88
C PRO A 179 -4.20 -0.06 3.82
N GLN A 180 -3.41 -1.01 3.35
CA GLN A 180 -3.82 -2.08 2.46
C GLN A 180 -3.90 -3.39 3.23
N THR A 181 -5.00 -4.11 3.08
CA THR A 181 -5.15 -5.43 3.67
C THR A 181 -4.31 -6.44 2.90
N ILE A 182 -3.38 -7.09 3.58
CA ILE A 182 -2.54 -8.16 3.03
C ILE A 182 -3.26 -9.50 3.18
N LYS A 183 -3.76 -9.78 4.38
CA LYS A 183 -4.49 -10.99 4.69
C LYS A 183 -5.55 -10.71 5.74
N ASN A 184 -6.79 -11.14 5.49
CA ASN A 184 -7.91 -11.09 6.43
C ASN A 184 -8.79 -12.35 6.39
N GLU A 185 -8.51 -13.26 5.46
CA GLU A 185 -9.14 -14.58 5.39
C GLU A 185 -8.19 -15.60 5.98
N ASP A 186 -8.73 -16.51 6.79
CA ASP A 186 -7.98 -17.61 7.43
C ASP A 186 -6.72 -17.14 8.19
N VAL A 187 -6.79 -15.94 8.79
CA VAL A 187 -5.73 -15.49 9.69
C VAL A 187 -5.87 -16.23 11.01
N THR A 188 -4.88 -17.08 11.31
CA THR A 188 -4.85 -17.80 12.56
C THR A 188 -4.38 -16.92 13.71
N GLU A 189 -4.82 -17.20 14.95
CA GLU A 189 -4.32 -16.49 16.14
C GLU A 189 -2.80 -16.55 16.26
N LYS A 190 -2.21 -17.67 15.83
CA LYS A 190 -0.75 -17.87 15.81
C LYS A 190 -0.06 -16.90 14.83
N GLU A 191 -0.57 -16.76 13.62
CA GLU A 191 -0.04 -15.80 12.64
C GLU A 191 -0.18 -14.36 13.13
N TYR A 192 -1.37 -14.02 13.64
CA TYR A 192 -1.64 -12.67 14.16
C TYR A 192 -0.69 -12.33 15.32
N ALA A 193 -0.52 -13.23 16.30
CA ALA A 193 0.39 -13.04 17.40
C ALA A 193 1.86 -12.95 16.95
N ALA A 194 2.29 -13.82 16.02
CA ALA A 194 3.66 -13.81 15.49
C ALA A 194 4.00 -12.50 14.78
N VAL A 195 3.07 -11.95 13.98
CA VAL A 195 3.24 -10.65 13.34
C VAL A 195 3.24 -9.53 14.37
N SER A 196 2.26 -9.51 15.31
CA SER A 196 2.17 -8.49 16.37
C SER A 196 3.44 -8.37 17.22
N GLN A 197 4.11 -9.48 17.49
CA GLN A 197 5.36 -9.51 18.26
C GLN A 197 6.57 -8.96 17.46
N GLN A 198 6.48 -8.91 16.14
CA GLN A 198 7.59 -8.54 15.26
C GLN A 198 7.36 -7.24 14.47
N LEU A 199 6.35 -6.43 14.81
CA LEU A 199 6.03 -5.18 14.12
C LEU A 199 7.24 -4.24 13.99
N SER A 200 8.10 -4.18 15.01
CA SER A 200 9.33 -3.36 14.96
C SER A 200 10.32 -3.77 13.87
N LYS A 201 10.26 -5.01 13.38
CA LYS A 201 11.10 -5.56 12.30
C LYS A 201 10.42 -5.55 10.94
N LEU A 202 9.15 -5.17 10.89
CA LEU A 202 8.27 -5.20 9.73
C LEU A 202 7.74 -3.79 9.41
N PRO A 203 8.57 -2.89 8.86
CA PRO A 203 8.19 -1.50 8.63
C PRO A 203 6.94 -1.42 7.74
N GLY A 204 5.96 -0.65 8.19
CA GLY A 204 4.68 -0.46 7.51
C GLY A 204 3.64 -1.58 7.73
N VAL A 205 4.02 -2.74 8.25
CA VAL A 205 3.07 -3.80 8.60
C VAL A 205 2.39 -3.48 9.92
N ASN A 206 1.10 -3.76 10.00
CA ASN A 206 0.32 -3.66 11.23
C ASN A 206 -0.67 -4.83 11.34
N THR A 207 -1.13 -5.10 12.55
CA THR A 207 -2.23 -6.02 12.84
C THR A 207 -3.46 -5.22 13.22
N SER A 208 -4.60 -5.54 12.63
CA SER A 208 -5.85 -4.85 12.86
C SER A 208 -7.03 -5.81 12.94
N MET A 209 -8.19 -5.29 13.31
CA MET A 209 -9.44 -6.02 13.20
C MET A 209 -10.17 -5.54 11.94
N ASP A 210 -10.59 -6.48 11.14
CA ASP A 210 -11.48 -6.28 10.00
C ASP A 210 -12.86 -6.86 10.31
N TRP A 211 -13.79 -6.76 9.40
CA TRP A 211 -15.15 -7.23 9.59
C TRP A 211 -15.72 -7.75 8.25
N ASP A 212 -16.64 -8.71 8.36
CA ASP A 212 -17.47 -9.14 7.24
C ASP A 212 -18.94 -8.97 7.56
N ARG A 213 -19.77 -8.84 6.53
CA ARG A 213 -21.21 -8.84 6.72
C ARG A 213 -21.67 -10.23 7.17
N LYS A 214 -22.44 -10.26 8.25
CA LYS A 214 -23.07 -11.46 8.80
C LYS A 214 -24.56 -11.39 8.58
N TYR A 215 -25.11 -12.42 7.97
CA TYR A 215 -26.53 -12.57 7.72
C TYR A 215 -27.11 -13.64 8.64
N PRO A 216 -27.71 -13.27 9.80
CA PRO A 216 -28.19 -14.23 10.79
C PRO A 216 -29.28 -15.20 10.27
N TYR A 217 -29.99 -14.78 9.22
CA TYR A 217 -31.07 -15.57 8.59
C TYR A 217 -30.63 -16.23 7.25
N GLY A 218 -29.33 -16.37 7.05
CA GLY A 218 -28.79 -16.92 5.82
C GLY A 218 -29.01 -16.01 4.61
N ASP A 219 -28.94 -16.61 3.40
CA ASP A 219 -28.94 -15.85 2.16
C ASP A 219 -30.34 -15.46 1.66
N SER A 220 -31.42 -15.83 2.37
CA SER A 220 -32.80 -15.67 1.92
C SER A 220 -33.21 -14.23 1.54
N LEU A 221 -32.59 -13.23 2.19
CA LEU A 221 -32.85 -11.81 1.92
C LEU A 221 -31.64 -11.08 1.35
N ARG A 222 -30.58 -11.77 1.02
CA ARG A 222 -29.33 -11.17 0.51
C ARG A 222 -29.57 -10.38 -0.78
N GLY A 223 -30.44 -10.86 -1.65
CA GLY A 223 -30.84 -10.14 -2.86
C GLY A 223 -31.56 -8.81 -2.62
N ILE A 224 -32.05 -8.55 -1.38
CA ILE A 224 -32.63 -7.27 -0.99
C ILE A 224 -31.60 -6.40 -0.29
N PHE A 225 -30.79 -6.97 0.60
CA PHE A 225 -29.76 -6.22 1.31
C PHE A 225 -28.65 -5.76 0.40
N GLY A 226 -28.22 -6.60 -0.54
CA GLY A 226 -27.12 -6.33 -1.43
C GLY A 226 -25.76 -6.73 -0.86
N ASP A 227 -24.73 -6.38 -1.60
CA ASP A 227 -23.35 -6.72 -1.30
C ASP A 227 -22.52 -5.47 -0.94
N VAL A 228 -21.46 -5.70 -0.17
CA VAL A 228 -20.44 -4.72 0.19
C VAL A 228 -19.12 -5.16 -0.44
N SER A 229 -18.27 -4.20 -0.84
CA SER A 229 -16.92 -4.52 -1.31
C SER A 229 -16.07 -5.11 -0.18
N THR A 230 -15.11 -5.94 -0.53
CA THR A 230 -14.14 -6.47 0.42
C THR A 230 -13.04 -5.46 0.72
N SER A 231 -12.29 -5.64 1.81
CA SER A 231 -11.16 -4.78 2.17
C SER A 231 -9.99 -4.88 1.18
N THR A 232 -9.89 -5.97 0.40
CA THR A 232 -8.91 -6.12 -0.68
C THR A 232 -9.40 -5.55 -2.00
N GLU A 233 -10.72 -5.52 -2.23
CA GLU A 233 -11.34 -4.95 -3.43
C GLU A 233 -11.40 -3.42 -3.36
N GLY A 234 -11.68 -2.86 -2.17
CA GLY A 234 -11.88 -1.44 -1.98
C GLY A 234 -13.08 -0.89 -2.75
N ILE A 235 -13.00 0.37 -3.21
CA ILE A 235 -14.05 0.99 -4.01
C ILE A 235 -14.00 0.44 -5.44
N PRO A 236 -15.13 -0.09 -5.98
CA PRO A 236 -15.24 -0.49 -7.38
C PRO A 236 -14.87 0.65 -8.33
N LYS A 237 -14.24 0.32 -9.47
CA LYS A 237 -13.73 1.32 -10.43
C LYS A 237 -14.80 2.30 -10.89
N GLU A 238 -16.00 1.82 -11.12
CA GLU A 238 -17.17 2.58 -11.59
C GLU A 238 -17.64 3.62 -10.57
N LEU A 239 -17.38 3.39 -9.28
CA LEU A 239 -17.80 4.24 -8.16
C LEU A 239 -16.65 5.08 -7.60
N THR A 240 -15.41 4.90 -8.09
CA THR A 240 -14.22 5.50 -7.51
C THR A 240 -14.29 7.02 -7.49
N GLU A 241 -14.62 7.67 -8.60
CA GLU A 241 -14.67 9.13 -8.69
C GLU A 241 -15.72 9.72 -7.74
N GLN A 242 -16.90 9.10 -7.71
CA GLN A 242 -18.00 9.51 -6.84
C GLN A 242 -17.64 9.45 -5.34
N TYR A 243 -16.98 8.36 -4.90
CA TYR A 243 -16.66 8.18 -3.48
C TYR A 243 -15.42 8.95 -3.05
N LEU A 244 -14.40 9.10 -3.92
CA LEU A 244 -13.25 9.94 -3.63
C LEU A 244 -13.65 11.41 -3.43
N SER A 245 -14.61 11.93 -4.23
CA SER A 245 -15.14 13.29 -4.05
C SER A 245 -15.89 13.48 -2.73
N LYS A 246 -16.39 12.40 -2.12
CA LYS A 246 -17.03 12.37 -0.80
C LYS A 246 -16.04 12.14 0.37
N GLY A 247 -14.73 12.09 0.10
CA GLY A 247 -13.69 11.93 1.12
C GLY A 247 -13.39 10.48 1.50
N TYR A 248 -13.80 9.51 0.70
CA TYR A 248 -13.41 8.11 0.89
C TYR A 248 -11.99 7.87 0.38
N SER A 249 -11.29 6.90 0.98
CA SER A 249 -10.04 6.34 0.47
C SER A 249 -10.32 5.20 -0.51
N ARG A 250 -9.39 4.92 -1.44
CA ARG A 250 -9.58 3.85 -2.44
C ARG A 250 -9.84 2.48 -1.84
N ASN A 251 -9.27 2.23 -0.67
CA ASN A 251 -9.38 0.94 0.04
C ASN A 251 -10.62 0.87 0.94
N ASP A 252 -11.48 1.90 0.96
CA ASP A 252 -12.70 1.89 1.75
C ASP A 252 -13.71 0.90 1.20
N ARG A 253 -14.41 0.26 2.10
CA ARG A 253 -15.48 -0.68 1.77
C ARG A 253 -16.79 0.09 1.62
N VAL A 254 -17.46 -0.14 0.50
CA VAL A 254 -18.71 0.54 0.14
C VAL A 254 -19.78 -0.47 -0.28
N GLY A 255 -21.04 -0.09 -0.12
CA GLY A 255 -22.15 -0.87 -0.66
C GLY A 255 -22.10 -0.90 -2.18
N LYS A 256 -22.20 -2.10 -2.78
CA LYS A 256 -22.17 -2.31 -4.23
C LYS A 256 -23.56 -2.38 -4.86
N SER A 257 -24.55 -2.83 -4.10
CA SER A 257 -25.89 -3.06 -4.64
C SER A 257 -27.00 -2.91 -3.60
N TYR A 258 -28.23 -2.74 -4.06
CA TYR A 258 -29.49 -2.71 -3.30
C TYR A 258 -29.43 -1.79 -2.05
N LEU A 259 -29.90 -2.26 -0.89
CA LEU A 259 -29.98 -1.44 0.34
C LEU A 259 -28.59 -1.01 0.82
N GLU A 260 -27.58 -1.87 0.70
CA GLU A 260 -26.20 -1.51 1.07
C GLU A 260 -25.68 -0.32 0.26
N TYR A 261 -25.97 -0.26 -1.04
CA TYR A 261 -25.60 0.87 -1.89
C TYR A 261 -26.49 2.10 -1.63
N GLN A 262 -27.81 1.90 -1.57
CA GLN A 262 -28.78 2.99 -1.45
C GLN A 262 -28.65 3.76 -0.12
N TYR A 263 -28.33 3.05 0.97
CA TYR A 263 -28.18 3.62 2.30
C TYR A 263 -26.72 3.76 2.74
N GLU A 264 -25.76 3.87 1.80
CA GLU A 264 -24.35 4.02 2.08
C GLU A 264 -24.06 5.14 3.08
N ASP A 265 -24.65 6.32 2.90
CA ASP A 265 -24.42 7.49 3.76
C ASP A 265 -24.90 7.28 5.22
N VAL A 266 -25.84 6.35 5.45
CA VAL A 266 -26.33 5.98 6.77
C VAL A 266 -25.55 4.80 7.35
N LEU A 267 -25.18 3.84 6.49
CA LEU A 267 -24.55 2.58 6.91
C LEU A 267 -23.04 2.72 7.09
N LYS A 268 -22.39 3.68 6.42
CA LYS A 268 -20.96 3.91 6.61
C LYS A 268 -20.65 4.23 8.07
N GLY A 269 -19.62 3.62 8.61
CA GLY A 269 -19.12 3.99 9.93
C GLY A 269 -18.47 5.37 9.92
N THR A 270 -18.32 5.97 11.09
CA THR A 270 -17.58 7.23 11.25
C THR A 270 -16.13 6.92 11.55
N LYS A 271 -15.23 7.23 10.64
CA LYS A 271 -13.78 7.14 10.88
C LYS A 271 -13.40 8.14 11.97
N LYS A 272 -12.64 7.70 12.94
CA LYS A 272 -12.07 8.53 13.99
C LYS A 272 -10.65 8.94 13.66
#